data_ba457a25be1fd03a6cf2db6c40078a15
#
_entry.id   ba457a25be1fd03a6cf2db6c40078a15
#
_cell.length_a   1.000
_cell.length_b   1.000
_cell.length_c   1.000
_cell.angle_alpha   90.00
_cell.angle_beta   90.00
_cell.angle_gamma   90.00
#
_symmetry.space_group_name_H-M   'P 1'
#
loop_
_entity.id
_entity.type
_entity.pdbx_description
1 polymer ?
#
loop_
_entity_poly.entity_id
_entity_poly.type
_entity_poly.pdbx_seq_one_letter_code
_entity_poly.pdbx_strand_id
1 'polypeptide(L)'
;MLRSTLIVALAILAGRLQAQPAAGPPPVLNGRVENRVYFSPTGLFRITIPVLPELGGTINDTPNVVTFQDNFNVHVSIGVFPQDATQRWELSTRGMQDYLIFFFTNYVMADFSQMFPGARVESAQYAPSFFDRALITYTLLPGGSMFADKRTLLGAEKTPPVAKRGNMIFVHDGSIFIISTELAERVTERSTYTKTPEQENEILRLRLADFMRRIEFTSPPAGP
;
A
#
# COMPACT_ATOMS: atom_id res chain seq x y z
N MET A 1 -25.47 11.23 -19.63
CA MET A 1 -24.70 11.35 -18.38
C MET A 1 -23.85 10.08 -18.26
N LEU A 2 -22.65 10.10 -18.83
CA LEU A 2 -21.71 8.98 -18.76
C LEU A 2 -21.00 9.11 -17.40
N ARG A 3 -21.32 8.23 -16.46
CA ARG A 3 -20.52 8.04 -15.25
C ARG A 3 -19.23 7.35 -15.66
N SER A 4 -18.15 8.13 -15.81
CA SER A 4 -16.81 7.57 -15.89
C SER A 4 -16.52 6.89 -14.56
N THR A 5 -16.73 5.58 -14.51
CA THR A 5 -16.37 4.75 -13.37
C THR A 5 -14.85 4.65 -13.40
N LEU A 6 -14.19 5.53 -12.64
CA LEU A 6 -12.77 5.40 -12.35
C LEU A 6 -12.64 4.17 -11.45
N ILE A 7 -12.43 3.02 -12.05
CA ILE A 7 -12.04 1.80 -11.34
C ILE A 7 -10.61 2.06 -10.88
N VAL A 8 -10.46 2.60 -9.67
CA VAL A 8 -9.21 2.51 -8.93
C VAL A 8 -9.10 1.04 -8.53
N ALA A 9 -8.75 0.21 -9.50
CA ALA A 9 -8.34 -1.16 -9.21
C ALA A 9 -7.03 -1.05 -8.41
N LEU A 10 -7.15 -0.80 -7.11
CA LEU A 10 -6.13 -1.15 -6.14
C LEU A 10 -6.15 -2.68 -6.11
N ALA A 11 -5.76 -3.28 -7.23
CA ALA A 11 -5.56 -4.72 -7.36
C ALA A 11 -4.42 -5.09 -6.40
N ILE A 12 -4.78 -5.18 -5.12
CA ILE A 12 -4.02 -5.99 -4.19
C ILE A 12 -4.26 -7.40 -4.72
N LEU A 13 -3.33 -7.85 -5.58
CA LEU A 13 -3.25 -9.23 -5.98
C LEU A 13 -3.24 -10.06 -4.70
N ALA A 14 -4.41 -10.55 -4.28
CA ALA A 14 -4.54 -11.69 -3.40
C ALA A 14 -4.11 -12.90 -4.22
N GLY A 15 -2.81 -12.99 -4.50
CA GLY A 15 -2.20 -14.16 -5.11
C GLY A 15 -2.39 -15.32 -4.17
N ARG A 16 -3.29 -16.25 -4.51
CA ARG A 16 -3.26 -17.58 -3.94
C ARG A 16 -1.92 -18.18 -4.35
N LEU A 17 -0.97 -18.23 -3.40
CA LEU A 17 0.24 -19.03 -3.55
C LEU A 17 -0.17 -20.50 -3.55
N GLN A 18 -0.36 -21.04 -4.73
CA GLN A 18 -0.23 -22.49 -4.93
C GLN A 18 1.25 -22.84 -4.80
N ALA A 19 1.53 -23.93 -4.09
CA ALA A 19 2.86 -24.50 -3.93
C ALA A 19 3.59 -24.56 -5.28
N GLN A 20 4.81 -24.02 -5.28
CA GLN A 20 5.62 -23.74 -6.45
C GLN A 20 6.04 -25.00 -7.19
N PRO A 21 5.64 -25.22 -8.46
CA PRO A 21 6.44 -25.99 -9.40
C PRO A 21 7.58 -25.10 -9.92
N ALA A 22 8.68 -25.77 -10.31
CA ALA A 22 9.94 -25.22 -10.77
C ALA A 22 9.90 -23.88 -11.52
N ALA A 23 10.87 -23.03 -11.21
CA ALA A 23 11.11 -21.68 -11.69
C ALA A 23 10.71 -21.45 -13.16
N GLY A 24 9.55 -20.85 -13.35
CA GLY A 24 9.23 -20.15 -14.58
C GLY A 24 10.09 -18.88 -14.72
N PRO A 25 10.18 -18.30 -15.92
CA PRO A 25 10.89 -17.03 -16.09
C PRO A 25 10.32 -16.00 -15.10
N PRO A 26 11.18 -15.11 -14.54
CA PRO A 26 10.72 -14.09 -13.60
C PRO A 26 9.59 -13.27 -14.22
N PRO A 27 8.56 -12.89 -13.44
CA PRO A 27 7.47 -12.07 -13.95
C PRO A 27 8.02 -10.80 -14.60
N VAL A 28 7.54 -10.49 -15.79
CA VAL A 28 7.92 -9.26 -16.49
C VAL A 28 7.28 -8.09 -15.75
N LEU A 29 8.11 -7.22 -15.17
CA LEU A 29 7.65 -6.02 -14.50
C LEU A 29 7.21 -4.95 -15.51
N ASN A 30 6.21 -4.15 -15.15
CA ASN A 30 5.82 -2.94 -15.87
C ASN A 30 6.86 -1.83 -15.71
N GLY A 31 7.42 -1.70 -14.51
CA GLY A 31 8.57 -0.87 -14.21
C GLY A 31 9.89 -1.57 -14.55
N ARG A 32 11.01 -0.95 -14.18
CA ARG A 32 12.33 -1.54 -14.37
C ARG A 32 13.12 -1.55 -13.07
N VAL A 33 14.04 -2.49 -12.96
CA VAL A 33 14.97 -2.60 -11.81
C VAL A 33 16.39 -2.46 -12.32
N GLU A 34 17.13 -1.53 -11.72
CA GLU A 34 18.56 -1.31 -11.98
C GLU A 34 19.28 -1.05 -10.65
N ASN A 35 20.38 -1.79 -10.38
CA ASN A 35 21.22 -1.59 -9.18
C ASN A 35 20.43 -1.49 -7.86
N ARG A 36 19.43 -2.38 -7.64
CA ARG A 36 18.53 -2.38 -6.49
C ARG A 36 17.63 -1.14 -6.37
N VAL A 37 17.43 -0.42 -7.45
CA VAL A 37 16.47 0.68 -7.54
C VAL A 37 15.35 0.24 -8.48
N TYR A 38 14.12 0.34 -8.02
CA TYR A 38 12.93 0.19 -8.85
C TYR A 38 12.54 1.57 -9.40
N PHE A 39 12.27 1.62 -10.69
CA PHE A 39 11.77 2.79 -11.42
C PHE A 39 10.31 2.54 -11.80
N SER A 40 9.43 3.41 -11.33
CA SER A 40 8.00 3.33 -11.64
C SER A 40 7.73 3.46 -13.15
N PRO A 41 6.79 2.69 -13.71
CA PRO A 41 6.39 2.84 -15.11
C PRO A 41 5.75 4.20 -15.40
N THR A 42 5.20 4.87 -14.37
CA THR A 42 4.69 6.24 -14.50
C THR A 42 5.78 7.30 -14.67
N GLY A 43 7.03 6.96 -14.34
CA GLY A 43 8.15 7.89 -14.32
C GLY A 43 8.12 8.93 -13.19
N LEU A 44 7.17 8.80 -12.25
CA LEU A 44 6.97 9.79 -11.18
C LEU A 44 7.78 9.53 -9.91
N PHE A 45 8.33 8.33 -9.76
CA PHE A 45 9.21 8.00 -8.64
C PHE A 45 10.16 6.86 -8.95
N ARG A 46 11.23 6.80 -8.17
CA ARG A 46 12.08 5.63 -8.01
C ARG A 46 12.28 5.33 -6.52
N ILE A 47 12.57 4.08 -6.20
CA ILE A 47 12.77 3.66 -4.81
C ILE A 47 13.89 2.63 -4.70
N THR A 48 14.76 2.78 -3.70
CA THR A 48 15.66 1.69 -3.29
C THR A 48 14.82 0.53 -2.78
N ILE A 49 14.96 -0.64 -3.42
CA ILE A 49 14.15 -1.84 -3.14
C ILE A 49 14.32 -2.23 -1.66
N PRO A 50 13.21 -2.23 -0.88
CA PRO A 50 13.25 -2.43 0.57
C PRO A 50 13.38 -3.90 0.99
N VAL A 51 13.32 -4.83 0.05
CA VAL A 51 13.35 -6.29 0.31
C VAL A 51 14.63 -6.92 -0.24
N LEU A 52 15.08 -8.00 0.39
CA LEU A 52 16.26 -8.76 -0.01
C LEU A 52 15.86 -10.09 -0.64
N PRO A 53 16.43 -10.51 -1.79
CA PRO A 53 16.14 -11.81 -2.38
C PRO A 53 16.39 -12.97 -1.43
N GLU A 54 17.45 -12.88 -0.60
CA GLU A 54 17.83 -13.89 0.38
C GLU A 54 16.78 -14.08 1.48
N LEU A 55 15.94 -13.08 1.69
CA LEU A 55 14.79 -13.11 2.61
C LEU A 55 13.47 -13.46 1.89
N GLY A 56 13.54 -13.99 0.66
CA GLY A 56 12.35 -14.26 -0.15
C GLY A 56 11.69 -13.00 -0.69
N GLY A 57 12.47 -11.92 -0.86
CA GLY A 57 12.00 -10.65 -1.37
C GLY A 57 11.47 -10.77 -2.79
N THR A 58 10.25 -10.30 -2.99
CA THR A 58 9.54 -10.27 -4.30
C THR A 58 9.08 -8.86 -4.62
N ILE A 59 8.97 -8.60 -5.92
CA ILE A 59 8.41 -7.37 -6.48
C ILE A 59 7.30 -7.77 -7.42
N ASN A 60 6.11 -7.21 -7.22
CA ASN A 60 4.98 -7.34 -8.14
C ASN A 60 4.49 -5.95 -8.49
N ASP A 61 4.21 -5.70 -9.76
CA ASP A 61 3.72 -4.40 -10.17
C ASP A 61 2.63 -4.47 -11.23
N THR A 62 1.92 -3.37 -11.33
CA THR A 62 0.97 -3.01 -12.38
C THR A 62 1.37 -1.63 -12.91
N PRO A 63 0.70 -1.08 -13.94
CA PRO A 63 0.99 0.28 -14.39
C PRO A 63 0.94 1.36 -13.30
N ASN A 64 0.14 1.17 -12.25
CA ASN A 64 -0.09 2.19 -11.22
C ASN A 64 0.34 1.79 -9.81
N VAL A 65 0.64 0.51 -9.55
CA VAL A 65 0.95 0.02 -8.20
C VAL A 65 2.16 -0.89 -8.24
N VAL A 66 3.09 -0.70 -7.32
CA VAL A 66 4.15 -1.66 -7.03
C VAL A 66 4.02 -2.17 -5.60
N THR A 67 4.28 -3.46 -5.41
CA THR A 67 4.31 -4.11 -4.10
C THR A 67 5.65 -4.78 -3.89
N PHE A 68 6.26 -4.53 -2.75
CA PHE A 68 7.46 -5.20 -2.24
C PHE A 68 7.08 -6.05 -1.05
N GLN A 69 7.44 -7.31 -1.07
CA GLN A 69 7.11 -8.25 0.01
C GLN A 69 8.28 -9.19 0.25
N ASP A 70 8.55 -9.52 1.53
CA ASP A 70 9.47 -10.58 1.91
C ASP A 70 8.76 -11.68 2.73
N ASN A 71 9.54 -12.68 3.14
CA ASN A 71 9.03 -13.78 3.95
C ASN A 71 8.90 -13.45 5.45
N PHE A 72 9.26 -12.27 5.90
CA PHE A 72 9.37 -11.94 7.33
C PHE A 72 8.37 -10.88 7.77
N ASN A 73 8.66 -9.62 7.46
CA ASN A 73 7.88 -8.51 8.01
C ASN A 73 7.71 -7.32 7.05
N VAL A 74 8.26 -7.38 5.84
CA VAL A 74 8.06 -6.31 4.87
C VAL A 74 6.94 -6.67 3.92
N HIS A 75 5.90 -5.87 3.96
CA HIS A 75 4.91 -5.73 2.92
C HIS A 75 4.60 -4.25 2.78
N VAL A 76 4.99 -3.67 1.65
CA VAL A 76 4.72 -2.29 1.31
C VAL A 76 4.22 -2.19 -0.12
N SER A 77 3.18 -1.41 -0.35
CA SER A 77 2.69 -1.06 -1.68
C SER A 77 2.73 0.44 -1.88
N ILE A 78 3.03 0.85 -3.12
CA ILE A 78 3.03 2.25 -3.56
C ILE A 78 2.12 2.33 -4.77
N GLY A 79 1.00 3.01 -4.61
CA GLY A 79 0.07 3.33 -5.68
C GLY A 79 0.23 4.78 -6.13
N VAL A 80 0.16 5.02 -7.45
CA VAL A 80 0.23 6.36 -8.06
C VAL A 80 -0.87 6.50 -9.08
N PHE A 81 -1.75 7.48 -8.87
CA PHE A 81 -2.93 7.70 -9.71
C PHE A 81 -2.99 9.15 -10.14
N PRO A 82 -2.86 9.45 -11.45
CA PRO A 82 -3.04 10.81 -11.96
C PRO A 82 -4.41 11.36 -11.59
N GLN A 83 -4.47 12.60 -11.12
CA GLN A 83 -5.74 13.26 -10.88
C GLN A 83 -6.44 13.59 -12.20
N ASP A 84 -7.66 13.10 -12.37
CA ASP A 84 -8.54 13.52 -13.46
C ASP A 84 -9.15 14.92 -13.19
N ALA A 85 -9.93 15.43 -14.14
CA ALA A 85 -10.57 16.74 -14.03
C ALA A 85 -11.51 16.83 -12.81
N THR A 86 -12.23 15.74 -12.50
CA THR A 86 -13.17 15.68 -11.37
C THR A 86 -12.41 15.74 -10.06
N GLN A 87 -11.33 14.98 -9.94
CA GLN A 87 -10.50 14.96 -8.73
C GLN A 87 -9.80 16.29 -8.47
N ARG A 88 -9.31 16.96 -9.53
CA ARG A 88 -8.75 18.31 -9.40
C ARG A 88 -9.80 19.33 -8.96
N TRP A 89 -11.03 19.22 -9.48
CA TRP A 89 -12.14 20.04 -9.04
C TRP A 89 -12.50 19.80 -7.58
N GLU A 90 -12.61 18.53 -7.15
CA GLU A 90 -12.86 18.15 -5.75
C GLU A 90 -11.77 18.70 -4.82
N LEU A 91 -10.49 18.59 -5.21
CA LEU A 91 -9.38 19.15 -4.44
C LEU A 91 -9.49 20.67 -4.32
N SER A 92 -9.79 21.37 -5.39
CA SER A 92 -9.90 22.84 -5.41
C SER A 92 -11.08 23.35 -4.56
N THR A 93 -12.16 22.56 -4.50
CA THR A 93 -13.39 22.93 -3.82
C THR A 93 -13.35 22.60 -2.32
N ARG A 94 -12.82 21.42 -1.96
CA ARG A 94 -12.79 20.93 -0.57
C ARG A 94 -11.57 21.42 0.20
N GLY A 95 -10.48 21.73 -0.49
CA GLY A 95 -9.16 21.88 0.12
C GLY A 95 -8.49 20.51 0.39
N MET A 96 -7.20 20.53 0.70
CA MET A 96 -6.36 19.31 0.74
C MET A 96 -6.85 18.30 1.78
N GLN A 97 -7.10 18.71 3.01
CA GLN A 97 -7.49 17.78 4.07
C GLN A 97 -8.78 17.03 3.75
N ASP A 98 -9.84 17.77 3.41
CA ASP A 98 -11.16 17.19 3.16
C ASP A 98 -11.17 16.36 1.87
N TYR A 99 -10.36 16.77 0.88
CA TYR A 99 -10.18 15.98 -0.34
C TYR A 99 -9.49 14.64 -0.07
N LEU A 100 -8.43 14.59 0.74
CA LEU A 100 -7.75 13.34 1.07
C LEU A 100 -8.65 12.40 1.87
N ILE A 101 -9.46 12.94 2.81
CA ILE A 101 -10.47 12.17 3.55
C ILE A 101 -11.53 11.63 2.59
N PHE A 102 -12.06 12.47 1.70
CA PHE A 102 -13.02 12.08 0.68
C PHE A 102 -12.47 10.97 -0.23
N PHE A 103 -11.25 11.15 -0.73
CA PHE A 103 -10.59 10.18 -1.61
C PHE A 103 -10.40 8.83 -0.88
N PHE A 104 -9.85 8.86 0.32
CA PHE A 104 -9.65 7.65 1.10
C PHE A 104 -10.95 6.90 1.36
N THR A 105 -11.98 7.61 1.79
CA THR A 105 -13.28 7.01 2.15
C THR A 105 -13.99 6.39 0.95
N ASN A 106 -14.02 7.11 -0.17
CA ASN A 106 -14.85 6.72 -1.33
C ASN A 106 -14.15 5.80 -2.32
N TYR A 107 -12.81 5.74 -2.29
CA TYR A 107 -12.05 4.88 -3.20
C TYR A 107 -11.29 3.79 -2.44
N VAL A 108 -10.42 4.14 -1.50
CA VAL A 108 -9.56 3.16 -0.83
C VAL A 108 -10.35 2.27 0.13
N MET A 109 -11.17 2.88 1.01
CA MET A 109 -11.99 2.11 1.96
C MET A 109 -13.14 1.38 1.28
N ALA A 110 -13.68 1.89 0.19
CA ALA A 110 -14.68 1.20 -0.60
C ALA A 110 -14.12 -0.12 -1.16
N ASP A 111 -12.91 -0.09 -1.74
CA ASP A 111 -12.22 -1.28 -2.24
C ASP A 111 -11.88 -2.25 -1.11
N PHE A 112 -11.37 -1.76 0.02
CA PHE A 112 -11.09 -2.61 1.18
C PHE A 112 -12.36 -3.27 1.71
N SER A 113 -13.47 -2.56 1.78
CA SER A 113 -14.74 -3.10 2.28
C SER A 113 -15.34 -4.15 1.35
N GLN A 114 -15.11 -4.01 0.04
CA GLN A 114 -15.53 -4.98 -0.96
C GLN A 114 -14.70 -6.28 -0.85
N MET A 115 -13.38 -6.15 -0.67
CA MET A 115 -12.48 -7.30 -0.61
C MET A 115 -12.47 -7.99 0.75
N PHE A 116 -12.61 -7.24 1.83
CA PHE A 116 -12.49 -7.70 3.21
C PHE A 116 -13.72 -7.29 4.03
N PRO A 117 -14.78 -8.10 4.03
CA PRO A 117 -15.98 -7.82 4.81
C PRO A 117 -15.65 -7.53 6.29
N GLY A 118 -16.12 -6.40 6.80
CA GLY A 118 -15.76 -5.92 8.15
C GLY A 118 -14.49 -5.06 8.22
N ALA A 119 -13.91 -4.71 7.05
CA ALA A 119 -12.84 -3.70 6.99
C ALA A 119 -13.31 -2.38 7.62
N ARG A 120 -12.45 -1.76 8.41
CA ARG A 120 -12.77 -0.49 9.07
C ARG A 120 -11.53 0.35 9.33
N VAL A 121 -11.74 1.65 9.39
CA VAL A 121 -10.73 2.60 9.90
C VAL A 121 -10.71 2.50 11.42
N GLU A 122 -9.54 2.26 12.00
CA GLU A 122 -9.35 2.32 13.44
C GLU A 122 -9.07 3.75 13.89
N SER A 123 -8.20 4.45 13.16
CA SER A 123 -7.93 5.86 13.37
C SER A 123 -7.37 6.54 12.12
N ALA A 124 -7.47 7.86 12.06
CA ALA A 124 -6.93 8.67 10.98
C ALA A 124 -6.38 9.99 11.54
N GLN A 125 -5.29 10.47 10.94
CA GLN A 125 -4.64 11.72 11.31
C GLN A 125 -4.22 12.48 10.05
N TYR A 126 -4.62 13.73 9.96
CA TYR A 126 -4.06 14.65 8.97
C TYR A 126 -2.77 15.28 9.51
N ALA A 127 -1.69 15.17 8.74
CA ALA A 127 -0.35 15.64 9.11
C ALA A 127 0.09 16.78 8.17
N PRO A 128 -0.22 18.05 8.51
CA PRO A 128 0.02 19.18 7.61
C PRO A 128 1.51 19.50 7.39
N SER A 129 2.36 19.14 8.34
CA SER A 129 3.82 19.31 8.26
C SER A 129 4.57 18.08 7.76
N PHE A 130 3.87 17.00 7.49
CA PHE A 130 4.45 15.75 7.05
C PHE A 130 4.16 15.57 5.56
N PHE A 131 5.19 15.50 4.76
CA PHE A 131 5.19 15.24 3.32
C PHE A 131 3.96 15.81 2.58
N ASP A 132 4.05 17.04 2.07
CA ASP A 132 3.01 17.73 1.29
C ASP A 132 1.58 17.60 1.86
N ARG A 133 1.46 17.60 3.19
CA ARG A 133 0.15 17.50 3.88
C ARG A 133 -0.53 16.15 3.68
N ALA A 134 0.03 15.09 4.24
CA ALA A 134 -0.48 13.74 4.13
C ALA A 134 -1.65 13.43 5.08
N LEU A 135 -2.55 12.56 4.64
CA LEU A 135 -3.50 11.83 5.49
C LEU A 135 -2.89 10.48 5.85
N ILE A 136 -2.73 10.20 7.13
CA ILE A 136 -2.30 8.89 7.64
C ILE A 136 -3.51 8.19 8.23
N THR A 137 -3.78 6.95 7.80
CA THR A 137 -4.89 6.15 8.30
C THR A 137 -4.40 4.78 8.75
N TYR A 138 -5.05 4.23 9.78
CA TYR A 138 -4.83 2.87 10.25
C TYR A 138 -6.09 2.06 10.07
N THR A 139 -6.00 0.99 9.29
CA THR A 139 -7.14 0.16 8.90
C THR A 139 -7.00 -1.26 9.41
N LEU A 140 -8.12 -1.83 9.85
CA LEU A 140 -8.25 -3.23 10.22
C LEU A 140 -8.94 -4.00 9.09
N LEU A 141 -8.29 -5.04 8.59
CA LEU A 141 -8.75 -5.83 7.44
C LEU A 141 -8.90 -7.31 7.85
N PRO A 142 -10.10 -7.75 8.23
CA PRO A 142 -10.35 -9.15 8.57
C PRO A 142 -10.07 -10.07 7.37
N GLY A 143 -9.18 -11.07 7.54
CA GLY A 143 -8.77 -11.95 6.46
C GLY A 143 -7.86 -11.33 5.41
N GLY A 144 -7.49 -10.05 5.56
CA GLY A 144 -6.71 -9.30 4.57
C GLY A 144 -5.19 -9.30 4.81
N SER A 145 -4.67 -10.22 5.63
CA SER A 145 -3.23 -10.29 5.87
C SER A 145 -2.48 -10.93 4.71
N MET A 146 -1.42 -10.26 4.29
CA MET A 146 -0.46 -10.78 3.30
C MET A 146 0.50 -11.83 3.89
N PHE A 147 0.47 -12.02 5.22
CA PHE A 147 1.25 -13.00 5.95
C PHE A 147 0.39 -14.20 6.44
N ALA A 148 -0.86 -14.31 5.99
CA ALA A 148 -1.79 -15.34 6.45
C ALA A 148 -1.33 -16.77 6.14
N ASP A 149 -0.73 -16.99 4.97
CA ASP A 149 -0.29 -18.32 4.52
C ASP A 149 0.84 -18.91 5.39
N LYS A 150 1.64 -18.07 6.04
CA LYS A 150 2.68 -18.50 6.97
C LYS A 150 2.13 -19.14 8.23
N ARG A 151 0.85 -18.94 8.54
CA ARG A 151 0.13 -19.51 9.68
C ARG A 151 -0.39 -20.91 9.45
N THR A 152 -0.68 -21.27 8.21
CA THR A 152 -1.23 -22.58 7.84
C THR A 152 -0.27 -23.73 8.18
N LEU A 153 1.03 -23.44 8.28
CA LEU A 153 2.05 -24.40 8.68
C LEU A 153 2.05 -24.74 10.19
N LEU A 154 1.36 -23.94 11.03
CA LEU A 154 1.39 -24.07 12.49
C LEU A 154 0.06 -24.52 13.11
N GLY A 155 -0.93 -24.93 12.33
CA GLY A 155 -2.23 -25.40 12.78
C GLY A 155 -3.37 -24.42 12.45
N ALA A 156 -4.39 -24.93 11.80
CA ALA A 156 -5.52 -24.16 11.31
C ALA A 156 -6.35 -23.56 12.45
N GLU A 157 -6.32 -22.25 12.58
CA GLU A 157 -7.34 -21.54 13.37
C GLU A 157 -8.58 -21.27 12.52
N LYS A 158 -9.74 -21.41 13.15
CA LYS A 158 -11.06 -21.21 12.51
C LYS A 158 -11.32 -19.76 12.05
N THR A 159 -10.60 -18.78 12.59
CA THR A 159 -10.83 -17.37 12.33
C THR A 159 -9.66 -16.76 11.54
N PRO A 160 -9.91 -16.14 10.38
CA PRO A 160 -8.87 -15.45 9.64
C PRO A 160 -8.23 -14.33 10.47
N PRO A 161 -6.91 -14.09 10.33
CA PRO A 161 -6.25 -13.00 11.03
C PRO A 161 -6.78 -11.65 10.58
N VAL A 162 -6.85 -10.72 11.51
CA VAL A 162 -7.14 -9.32 11.20
C VAL A 162 -5.82 -8.62 10.94
N ALA A 163 -5.57 -8.29 9.68
CA ALA A 163 -4.42 -7.45 9.33
C ALA A 163 -4.64 -6.02 9.83
N LYS A 164 -3.56 -5.35 10.22
CA LYS A 164 -3.56 -3.91 10.45
C LYS A 164 -2.61 -3.26 9.45
N ARG A 165 -3.12 -2.29 8.70
CA ARG A 165 -2.33 -1.52 7.72
C ARG A 165 -2.30 -0.06 8.07
N GLY A 166 -1.11 0.52 7.97
CA GLY A 166 -0.93 1.97 7.90
C GLY A 166 -0.94 2.41 6.45
N ASN A 167 -1.70 3.45 6.13
CA ASN A 167 -1.75 4.05 4.80
C ASN A 167 -1.40 5.53 4.91
N MET A 168 -0.58 6.01 4.00
CA MET A 168 -0.24 7.42 3.84
C MET A 168 -0.72 7.86 2.47
N ILE A 169 -1.56 8.88 2.42
CA ILE A 169 -2.16 9.39 1.20
C ILE A 169 -1.81 10.88 1.08
N PHE A 170 -1.29 11.29 -0.07
CA PHE A 170 -0.96 12.68 -0.36
C PHE A 170 -1.04 12.96 -1.87
N VAL A 171 -1.06 14.24 -2.22
CA VAL A 171 -0.99 14.69 -3.63
C VAL A 171 0.38 15.27 -3.90
N HIS A 172 1.01 14.81 -4.96
CA HIS A 172 2.30 15.33 -5.44
C HIS A 172 2.28 15.38 -6.97
N ASP A 173 2.68 16.50 -7.55
CA ASP A 173 2.73 16.75 -9.00
C ASP A 173 1.48 16.26 -9.76
N GLY A 174 0.29 16.65 -9.27
CA GLY A 174 -0.98 16.32 -9.92
C GLY A 174 -1.36 14.84 -9.88
N SER A 175 -0.68 14.05 -9.04
CA SER A 175 -0.98 12.63 -8.81
C SER A 175 -1.25 12.36 -7.34
N ILE A 176 -2.13 11.40 -7.07
CA ILE A 176 -2.40 10.90 -5.73
C ILE A 176 -1.47 9.73 -5.49
N PHE A 177 -0.69 9.81 -4.42
CA PHE A 177 0.14 8.74 -3.93
C PHE A 177 -0.52 8.05 -2.75
N ILE A 178 -0.47 6.72 -2.73
CA ILE A 178 -0.93 5.89 -1.62
C ILE A 178 0.20 4.94 -1.26
N ILE A 179 0.77 5.10 -0.08
CA ILE A 179 1.77 4.18 0.45
C ILE A 179 1.13 3.40 1.58
N SER A 180 1.16 2.07 1.48
CA SER A 180 0.55 1.20 2.49
C SER A 180 1.57 0.18 2.99
N THR A 181 1.58 -0.08 4.29
CA THR A 181 2.39 -1.14 4.91
C THR A 181 1.57 -1.92 5.93
N GLU A 182 1.83 -3.22 6.04
CA GLU A 182 1.16 -4.10 6.99
C GLU A 182 2.02 -4.32 8.25
N LEU A 183 1.38 -4.47 9.39
CA LEU A 183 2.00 -4.85 10.65
C LEU A 183 2.06 -6.39 10.74
N ALA A 184 3.12 -6.97 10.17
CA ALA A 184 3.31 -8.42 10.06
C ALA A 184 3.29 -9.12 11.43
N GLU A 185 3.91 -8.53 12.44
CA GLU A 185 4.09 -9.10 13.78
C GLU A 185 2.74 -9.41 14.45
N ARG A 186 1.72 -8.62 14.18
CA ARG A 186 0.37 -8.86 14.66
C ARG A 186 -0.17 -10.22 14.23
N VAL A 187 0.28 -10.73 13.08
CA VAL A 187 -0.14 -12.01 12.51
C VAL A 187 0.86 -13.11 12.77
N THR A 188 2.16 -12.82 12.74
CA THR A 188 3.23 -13.82 12.86
C THR A 188 3.61 -14.13 14.29
N GLU A 189 3.47 -13.19 15.25
CA GLU A 189 3.90 -13.33 16.65
C GLU A 189 2.75 -13.53 17.65
N ARG A 190 1.67 -14.12 17.25
CA ARG A 190 0.38 -14.17 17.96
C ARG A 190 0.42 -14.41 19.48
N SER A 191 1.13 -15.44 19.92
CA SER A 191 1.14 -15.88 21.32
C SER A 191 1.91 -14.92 22.24
N THR A 192 2.80 -14.11 21.67
CA THR A 192 3.66 -13.16 22.38
C THR A 192 3.32 -11.71 22.07
N TYR A 193 2.35 -11.48 21.19
CA TYR A 193 2.00 -10.15 20.72
C TYR A 193 1.13 -9.40 21.75
N THR A 194 1.66 -8.34 22.35
CA THR A 194 1.01 -7.60 23.45
C THR A 194 0.91 -6.09 23.20
N LYS A 195 1.14 -5.64 21.96
CA LYS A 195 1.13 -4.20 21.64
C LYS A 195 -0.27 -3.61 21.70
N THR A 196 -0.36 -2.39 22.24
CA THR A 196 -1.61 -1.61 22.22
C THR A 196 -1.84 -1.01 20.83
N PRO A 197 -3.08 -0.61 20.49
CA PRO A 197 -3.38 0.07 19.22
C PRO A 197 -2.49 1.30 18.96
N GLU A 198 -2.15 2.07 19.99
CA GLU A 198 -1.30 3.25 19.89
C GLU A 198 0.15 2.87 19.53
N GLN A 199 0.67 1.81 20.15
CA GLN A 199 2.00 1.28 19.84
C GLN A 199 2.07 0.74 18.40
N GLU A 200 1.01 0.05 17.96
CA GLU A 200 0.88 -0.42 16.58
C GLU A 200 0.87 0.74 15.58
N ASN A 201 0.11 1.78 15.87
CA ASN A 201 0.03 2.99 15.05
C ASN A 201 1.39 3.68 14.93
N GLU A 202 2.11 3.78 16.03
CA GLU A 202 3.45 4.38 16.04
C GLU A 202 4.45 3.56 15.21
N ILE A 203 4.43 2.23 15.32
CA ILE A 203 5.28 1.36 14.50
C ILE A 203 4.98 1.56 13.02
N LEU A 204 3.70 1.54 12.64
CA LEU A 204 3.29 1.76 11.25
C LEU A 204 3.66 3.15 10.75
N ARG A 205 3.49 4.18 11.58
CA ARG A 205 3.91 5.56 11.26
C ARG A 205 5.41 5.65 10.97
N LEU A 206 6.24 5.03 11.82
CA LEU A 206 7.69 5.00 11.63
C LEU A 206 8.09 4.25 10.37
N ARG A 207 7.43 3.14 10.06
CA ARG A 207 7.65 2.38 8.81
C ARG A 207 7.29 3.20 7.58
N LEU A 208 6.12 3.83 7.58
CA LEU A 208 5.71 4.72 6.48
C LEU A 208 6.73 5.84 6.27
N ALA A 209 7.20 6.45 7.36
CA ALA A 209 8.23 7.48 7.28
C ALA A 209 9.58 6.95 6.74
N ASP A 210 9.95 5.72 7.09
CA ASP A 210 11.17 5.08 6.55
C ASP A 210 11.04 4.80 5.05
N PHE A 211 9.91 4.26 4.61
CA PHE A 211 9.69 4.02 3.18
C PHE A 211 9.67 5.32 2.39
N MET A 212 9.07 6.38 2.93
CA MET A 212 9.09 7.70 2.29
C MET A 212 10.52 8.21 2.05
N ARG A 213 11.43 8.03 2.99
CA ARG A 213 12.84 8.44 2.84
C ARG A 213 13.59 7.69 1.73
N ARG A 214 13.10 6.53 1.32
CA ARG A 214 13.67 5.70 0.24
C ARG A 214 13.14 6.07 -1.14
N ILE A 215 12.05 6.84 -1.20
CA ILE A 215 11.42 7.28 -2.44
C ILE A 215 12.07 8.58 -2.89
N GLU A 216 12.48 8.61 -4.15
CA GLU A 216 12.86 9.82 -4.84
C GLU A 216 11.78 10.12 -5.88
N PHE A 217 11.14 11.27 -5.73
CA PHE A 217 10.16 11.75 -6.71
C PHE A 217 10.89 12.29 -7.94
N THR A 218 10.34 12.00 -9.10
CA THR A 218 10.89 12.42 -10.39
C THR A 218 9.79 13.12 -11.15
N SER A 219 10.10 14.25 -11.75
CA SER A 219 9.15 14.88 -12.70
C SER A 219 9.05 14.00 -13.95
N PRO A 220 7.86 13.79 -14.53
CA PRO A 220 7.75 13.09 -15.80
C PRO A 220 8.65 13.80 -16.84
N PRO A 221 9.29 13.04 -17.74
CA PRO A 221 10.03 13.68 -18.82
C PRO A 221 9.09 14.63 -19.55
N ALA A 222 9.57 15.86 -19.80
CA ALA A 222 8.82 16.82 -20.60
C ALA A 222 8.44 16.11 -21.91
N GLY A 223 7.14 15.93 -22.14
CA GLY A 223 6.66 15.30 -23.37
C GLY A 223 7.19 16.05 -24.58
N PRO A 224 7.34 15.34 -25.73
CA PRO A 224 7.81 15.93 -26.96
C PRO A 224 6.89 17.06 -27.48
#